data_deb7eed2e3797076b96947151dcb6d3c
#
_entry.id   deb7eed2e3797076b96947151dcb6d3c
#
_cell.length_a   1.000
_cell.length_b   1.000
_cell.length_c   1.000
_cell.angle_alpha   90.00
_cell.angle_beta   90.00
_cell.angle_gamma   90.00
#
_symmetry.space_group_name_H-M   'P 1'
#
loop_
_entity.id
_entity.type
_entity.pdbx_description
1 polymer ?
#
loop_
_entity_poly.entity_id
_entity_poly.type
_entity_poly.pdbx_seq_one_letter_code
_entity_poly.pdbx_strand_id
1 'polypeptide(L)'
;SALYWVKEYHIDGFRFDLMGIHDLETMNMLRDSLNRIDPSIFVYGEGWTAGPSPYPQELRAMKTNAPQMPGIAVFNDDVRDAVKGSFKKDENRGFATGKSGLEESVKFGIVAATQHPQIDYSQINYSTSPYALYPSQSINYVSSHDDLCLVDKLIVSLPENTSESDLLRYDKLAQTIIFTSQGIPFMFNGEEV
;
A
#
# COMPACT_ATOMS: atom_id res chain seq x y z
N SER A 1 -5.90 8.95 -23.02
CA SER A 1 -4.49 9.34 -22.81
C SER A 1 -3.60 8.15 -22.46
N ALA A 2 -4.00 7.22 -21.54
CA ALA A 2 -3.16 6.06 -21.18
C ALA A 2 -2.74 5.20 -22.40
N LEU A 3 -3.67 4.91 -23.30
CA LEU A 3 -3.38 4.15 -24.52
C LEU A 3 -2.32 4.80 -25.41
N TYR A 4 -2.25 6.14 -25.44
CA TYR A 4 -1.23 6.88 -26.13
C TYR A 4 0.16 6.58 -25.57
N TRP A 5 0.31 6.65 -24.25
CA TRP A 5 1.57 6.40 -23.58
C TRP A 5 2.07 4.96 -23.78
N VAL A 6 1.15 3.98 -23.75
CA VAL A 6 1.51 2.59 -24.04
C VAL A 6 1.98 2.44 -25.48
N LYS A 7 1.23 2.99 -26.47
CA LYS A 7 1.51 2.78 -27.89
C LYS A 7 2.76 3.53 -28.36
N GLU A 8 2.94 4.77 -27.92
CA GLU A 8 4.02 5.63 -28.38
C GLU A 8 5.31 5.52 -27.55
N TYR A 9 5.17 5.23 -26.26
CA TYR A 9 6.30 5.22 -25.32
C TYR A 9 6.55 3.85 -24.68
N HIS A 10 5.74 2.84 -24.99
CA HIS A 10 5.87 1.47 -24.51
C HIS A 10 5.90 1.38 -22.97
N ILE A 11 5.05 2.15 -22.30
CA ILE A 11 4.92 2.14 -20.83
C ILE A 11 4.26 0.85 -20.40
N ASP A 12 4.84 0.16 -19.40
CA ASP A 12 4.43 -1.15 -18.87
C ASP A 12 3.47 -1.06 -17.69
N GLY A 13 3.16 0.14 -17.18
CA GLY A 13 2.23 0.29 -16.08
C GLY A 13 1.88 1.73 -15.74
N PHE A 14 0.86 1.89 -14.89
CA PHE A 14 0.36 3.17 -14.44
C PHE A 14 0.10 3.16 -12.95
N ARG A 15 0.63 4.15 -12.24
CA ARG A 15 0.26 4.46 -10.87
C ARG A 15 -0.68 5.65 -10.84
N PHE A 16 -1.75 5.53 -10.08
CA PHE A 16 -2.73 6.60 -9.87
C PHE A 16 -2.58 7.16 -8.45
N ASP A 17 -2.16 8.40 -8.39
CA ASP A 17 -2.22 9.21 -7.18
C ASP A 17 -3.69 9.49 -6.86
N LEU A 18 -4.08 9.37 -5.57
CA LEU A 18 -5.46 9.57 -5.13
C LEU A 18 -6.48 8.88 -6.05
N MET A 19 -6.23 7.61 -6.39
CA MET A 19 -7.09 6.85 -7.30
C MET A 19 -8.56 6.84 -6.85
N GLY A 20 -8.82 6.97 -5.55
CA GLY A 20 -10.16 7.05 -4.97
C GLY A 20 -10.98 8.27 -5.40
N ILE A 21 -10.43 9.25 -6.12
CA ILE A 21 -11.20 10.33 -6.74
C ILE A 21 -11.88 9.91 -8.04
N HIS A 22 -11.39 8.83 -8.67
CA HIS A 22 -12.01 8.28 -9.88
C HIS A 22 -13.15 7.34 -9.51
N ASP A 23 -14.07 7.15 -10.44
CA ASP A 23 -15.13 6.15 -10.32
C ASP A 23 -14.66 4.77 -10.80
N LEU A 24 -15.37 3.73 -10.33
CA LEU A 24 -15.09 2.34 -10.68
C LEU A 24 -15.22 2.06 -12.18
N GLU A 25 -16.20 2.67 -12.84
CA GLU A 25 -16.46 2.46 -14.27
C GLU A 25 -15.27 2.95 -15.09
N THR A 26 -14.80 4.17 -14.82
CA THR A 26 -13.62 4.75 -15.50
C THR A 26 -12.37 3.87 -15.30
N MET A 27 -12.11 3.41 -14.08
CA MET A 27 -10.95 2.58 -13.80
C MET A 27 -11.04 1.19 -14.47
N ASN A 28 -12.22 0.57 -14.46
CA ASN A 28 -12.44 -0.69 -15.15
C ASN A 28 -12.37 -0.55 -16.68
N MET A 29 -12.93 0.51 -17.25
CA MET A 29 -12.78 0.81 -18.69
C MET A 29 -11.32 1.02 -19.09
N LEU A 30 -10.53 1.69 -18.24
CA LEU A 30 -9.10 1.83 -18.44
C LEU A 30 -8.42 0.46 -18.47
N ARG A 31 -8.66 -0.36 -17.43
CA ARG A 31 -8.08 -1.71 -17.32
C ARG A 31 -8.42 -2.57 -18.53
N ASP A 32 -9.68 -2.60 -18.94
CA ASP A 32 -10.14 -3.35 -20.11
C ASP A 32 -9.48 -2.86 -21.40
N SER A 33 -9.32 -1.55 -21.53
CA SER A 33 -8.66 -0.97 -22.71
C SER A 33 -7.19 -1.33 -22.79
N LEU A 34 -6.49 -1.37 -21.67
CA LEU A 34 -5.10 -1.79 -21.57
C LEU A 34 -4.97 -3.31 -21.81
N ASN A 35 -5.86 -4.13 -21.28
CA ASN A 35 -5.88 -5.59 -21.50
C ASN A 35 -6.00 -5.98 -22.98
N ARG A 36 -6.66 -5.15 -23.80
CA ARG A 36 -6.76 -5.39 -25.25
C ARG A 36 -5.46 -5.15 -25.98
N ILE A 37 -4.53 -4.38 -25.40
CA ILE A 37 -3.19 -4.15 -25.96
C ILE A 37 -2.24 -5.20 -25.40
N ASP A 38 -2.10 -5.23 -24.08
CA ASP A 38 -1.26 -6.17 -23.36
C ASP A 38 -1.80 -6.34 -21.91
N PRO A 39 -2.25 -7.54 -21.52
CA PRO A 39 -2.75 -7.80 -20.17
C PRO A 39 -1.68 -7.72 -19.08
N SER A 40 -0.39 -7.71 -19.44
CA SER A 40 0.72 -7.57 -18.48
C SER A 40 0.94 -6.12 -18.03
N ILE A 41 0.34 -5.13 -18.69
CA ILE A 41 0.43 -3.72 -18.28
C ILE A 41 -0.15 -3.58 -16.86
N PHE A 42 0.69 -3.15 -15.93
CA PHE A 42 0.32 -3.08 -14.53
C PHE A 42 -0.43 -1.79 -14.19
N VAL A 43 -1.54 -1.90 -13.44
CA VAL A 43 -2.32 -0.75 -12.97
C VAL A 43 -2.50 -0.83 -11.47
N TYR A 44 -2.12 0.24 -10.79
CA TYR A 44 -2.26 0.35 -9.34
C TYR A 44 -2.41 1.80 -8.89
N GLY A 45 -2.80 2.01 -7.65
CA GLY A 45 -2.90 3.36 -7.12
C GLY A 45 -3.34 3.44 -5.66
N GLU A 46 -3.54 4.65 -5.22
CA GLU A 46 -3.97 4.97 -3.88
C GLU A 46 -5.49 4.85 -3.77
N GLY A 47 -5.93 3.82 -3.04
CA GLY A 47 -7.36 3.55 -2.82
C GLY A 47 -8.03 4.49 -1.81
N TRP A 48 -7.70 5.79 -1.84
CA TRP A 48 -8.24 6.85 -0.99
C TRP A 48 -8.34 8.18 -1.73
N THR A 49 -8.88 9.21 -1.04
CA THR A 49 -9.00 10.60 -1.51
C THR A 49 -8.31 11.54 -0.52
N ALA A 50 -7.83 12.69 -0.99
CA ALA A 50 -7.28 13.75 -0.12
C ALA A 50 -8.35 14.59 0.58
N GLY A 51 -9.63 14.44 0.24
CA GLY A 51 -10.72 15.24 0.80
C GLY A 51 -12.09 14.73 0.40
N PRO A 52 -13.14 15.48 0.72
CA PRO A 52 -14.50 15.11 0.40
C PRO A 52 -14.72 15.06 -1.13
N SER A 53 -15.51 14.10 -1.57
CA SER A 53 -15.93 13.97 -2.96
C SER A 53 -17.47 13.95 -3.01
N PRO A 54 -18.11 14.63 -3.97
CA PRO A 54 -19.56 14.56 -4.14
C PRO A 54 -20.01 13.20 -4.71
N TYR A 55 -19.08 12.40 -5.23
CA TYR A 55 -19.40 11.09 -5.80
C TYR A 55 -19.58 10.04 -4.70
N PRO A 56 -20.61 9.18 -4.77
CA PRO A 56 -20.86 8.16 -3.74
C PRO A 56 -19.65 7.25 -3.50
N GLN A 57 -19.34 6.97 -2.25
CA GLN A 57 -18.14 6.21 -1.88
C GLN A 57 -18.12 4.79 -2.48
N GLU A 58 -19.27 4.16 -2.56
CA GLU A 58 -19.45 2.81 -3.10
C GLU A 58 -19.20 2.71 -4.63
N LEU A 59 -19.18 3.84 -5.31
CA LEU A 59 -18.89 3.93 -6.75
C LEU A 59 -17.48 4.43 -7.07
N ARG A 60 -16.67 4.72 -6.06
CA ARG A 60 -15.31 5.22 -6.23
C ARG A 60 -14.26 4.12 -6.18
N ALA A 61 -13.11 4.37 -6.81
CA ALA A 61 -11.97 3.46 -6.82
C ALA A 61 -11.21 3.45 -5.47
N MET A 62 -11.97 3.28 -4.39
CA MET A 62 -11.45 3.16 -3.03
C MET A 62 -10.90 1.74 -2.77
N LYS A 63 -9.96 1.58 -1.83
CA LYS A 63 -9.44 0.26 -1.45
C LYS A 63 -10.54 -0.71 -1.01
N THR A 64 -11.57 -0.22 -0.35
CA THR A 64 -12.74 -1.03 0.06
C THR A 64 -13.53 -1.58 -1.12
N ASN A 65 -13.38 -1.01 -2.29
CA ASN A 65 -14.03 -1.41 -3.53
C ASN A 65 -13.08 -2.18 -4.48
N ALA A 66 -11.87 -2.53 -4.04
CA ALA A 66 -10.92 -3.30 -4.83
C ALA A 66 -11.47 -4.62 -5.39
N PRO A 67 -12.39 -5.34 -4.71
CA PRO A 67 -13.07 -6.50 -5.29
C PRO A 67 -13.82 -6.21 -6.61
N GLN A 68 -14.23 -4.97 -6.83
CA GLN A 68 -14.94 -4.51 -8.04
C GLN A 68 -13.97 -4.00 -9.13
N MET A 69 -12.66 -4.03 -8.86
CA MET A 69 -11.61 -3.58 -9.78
C MET A 69 -10.63 -4.72 -10.10
N PRO A 70 -11.05 -5.77 -10.80
CA PRO A 70 -10.18 -6.89 -11.12
C PRO A 70 -8.98 -6.43 -11.97
N GLY A 71 -7.76 -6.85 -11.57
CA GLY A 71 -6.53 -6.47 -12.27
C GLY A 71 -6.01 -5.06 -11.95
N ILE A 72 -6.56 -4.40 -10.93
CA ILE A 72 -6.05 -3.15 -10.38
C ILE A 72 -5.66 -3.37 -8.93
N ALA A 73 -4.44 -2.97 -8.57
CA ALA A 73 -3.93 -3.08 -7.21
C ALA A 73 -4.05 -1.76 -6.43
N VAL A 74 -4.13 -1.86 -5.11
CA VAL A 74 -4.21 -0.70 -4.22
C VAL A 74 -3.13 -0.76 -3.15
N PHE A 75 -2.61 0.39 -2.75
CA PHE A 75 -1.67 0.49 -1.64
C PHE A 75 -2.28 0.07 -0.31
N ASN A 76 -1.53 -0.70 0.46
CA ASN A 76 -1.90 -1.21 1.77
C ASN A 76 -1.33 -0.31 2.88
N ASP A 77 -2.06 0.74 3.22
CA ASP A 77 -1.70 1.66 4.30
C ASP A 77 -1.81 1.02 5.70
N ASP A 78 -2.60 -0.04 5.84
CA ASP A 78 -2.69 -0.79 7.10
C ASP A 78 -1.33 -1.38 7.47
N VAL A 79 -0.66 -2.07 6.54
CA VAL A 79 0.67 -2.66 6.81
C VAL A 79 1.76 -1.60 6.85
N ARG A 80 1.70 -0.55 6.01
CA ARG A 80 2.66 0.55 6.06
C ARG A 80 2.76 1.12 7.47
N ASP A 81 1.63 1.55 8.01
CA ASP A 81 1.58 2.20 9.31
C ASP A 81 1.77 1.23 10.47
N ALA A 82 1.38 -0.03 10.30
CA ALA A 82 1.67 -1.06 11.29
C ALA A 82 3.17 -1.33 11.42
N VAL A 83 3.88 -1.44 10.31
CA VAL A 83 5.31 -1.79 10.31
C VAL A 83 6.17 -0.60 10.70
N LYS A 84 6.00 0.55 10.02
CA LYS A 84 6.84 1.74 10.17
C LYS A 84 6.39 2.68 11.31
N GLY A 85 5.11 2.69 11.62
CA GLY A 85 4.47 3.65 12.53
C GLY A 85 3.56 4.62 11.78
N SER A 86 2.46 5.02 12.41
CA SER A 86 1.42 5.85 11.79
C SER A 86 1.98 7.20 11.33
N PHE A 87 1.54 7.63 10.14
CA PHE A 87 1.89 8.95 9.57
C PHE A 87 1.27 10.13 10.33
N LYS A 88 0.26 9.89 11.17
CA LYS A 88 -0.45 10.96 11.89
C LYS A 88 0.42 11.77 12.84
N LYS A 89 1.52 11.17 13.31
CA LYS A 89 2.53 11.80 14.16
C LYS A 89 3.87 11.16 13.88
N ASP A 90 4.89 11.98 13.69
CA ASP A 90 6.23 11.51 13.31
C ASP A 90 6.88 10.65 14.40
N GLU A 91 6.61 10.94 15.66
CA GLU A 91 7.10 10.15 16.79
C GLU A 91 6.42 8.79 17.00
N ASN A 92 5.34 8.48 16.25
CA ASN A 92 4.67 7.18 16.37
C ASN A 92 5.57 6.04 15.90
N ARG A 93 5.80 5.08 16.80
CA ARG A 93 6.56 3.85 16.52
C ARG A 93 5.69 2.81 15.84
N GLY A 94 6.32 1.92 15.08
CA GLY A 94 5.69 0.79 14.44
C GLY A 94 6.09 -0.56 15.07
N PHE A 95 5.54 -1.64 14.53
CA PHE A 95 5.87 -3.01 14.94
C PHE A 95 7.36 -3.32 14.81
N ALA A 96 8.00 -2.88 13.71
CA ALA A 96 9.43 -3.08 13.50
C ALA A 96 10.31 -2.51 14.62
N THR A 97 9.82 -1.48 15.33
CA THR A 97 10.50 -0.86 16.47
C THR A 97 9.93 -1.30 17.82
N GLY A 98 9.19 -2.40 17.88
CA GLY A 98 8.69 -3.03 19.10
C GLY A 98 7.40 -2.43 19.66
N LYS A 99 6.62 -1.69 18.88
CA LYS A 99 5.29 -1.25 19.27
C LYS A 99 4.33 -2.44 19.26
N SER A 100 3.71 -2.74 20.39
CA SER A 100 2.67 -3.76 20.53
C SER A 100 1.29 -3.28 20.06
N GLY A 101 0.38 -4.24 19.80
CA GLY A 101 -1.00 -3.96 19.37
C GLY A 101 -1.14 -3.67 17.88
N LEU A 102 -0.11 -3.99 17.07
CA LEU A 102 -0.11 -3.82 15.63
C LEU A 102 -0.02 -5.16 14.88
N GLU A 103 0.00 -6.26 15.63
CA GLU A 103 0.22 -7.62 15.14
C GLU A 103 -0.82 -8.03 14.10
N GLU A 104 -2.10 -7.66 14.31
CA GLU A 104 -3.17 -8.01 13.38
C GLU A 104 -3.05 -7.25 12.05
N SER A 105 -2.65 -5.97 12.09
CA SER A 105 -2.38 -5.20 10.87
C SER A 105 -1.15 -5.73 10.11
N VAL A 106 -0.12 -6.21 10.82
CA VAL A 106 1.03 -6.88 10.18
C VAL A 106 0.60 -8.20 9.54
N LYS A 107 -0.15 -9.05 10.24
CA LYS A 107 -0.72 -10.28 9.67
C LYS A 107 -1.57 -10.00 8.42
N PHE A 108 -2.37 -8.94 8.48
CA PHE A 108 -3.19 -8.49 7.35
C PHE A 108 -2.33 -8.14 6.13
N GLY A 109 -1.20 -7.46 6.35
CA GLY A 109 -0.21 -7.21 5.31
C GLY A 109 0.43 -8.49 4.77
N ILE A 110 0.80 -9.42 5.66
CA ILE A 110 1.44 -10.70 5.28
C ILE A 110 0.56 -11.50 4.30
N VAL A 111 -0.75 -11.47 4.46
CA VAL A 111 -1.69 -12.13 3.55
C VAL A 111 -2.21 -11.21 2.44
N ALA A 112 -1.57 -10.05 2.23
CA ALA A 112 -1.93 -9.09 1.17
C ALA A 112 -3.40 -8.65 1.23
N ALA A 113 -3.90 -8.34 2.41
CA ALA A 113 -5.28 -7.91 2.66
C ALA A 113 -6.37 -8.89 2.16
N THR A 114 -6.02 -10.14 1.91
CA THR A 114 -6.97 -11.21 1.59
C THR A 114 -7.59 -11.79 2.86
N GLN A 115 -8.69 -12.52 2.69
CA GLN A 115 -9.33 -13.16 3.84
C GLN A 115 -8.48 -14.29 4.42
N HIS A 116 -8.31 -14.28 5.75
CA HIS A 116 -7.60 -15.33 6.46
C HIS A 116 -8.25 -15.62 7.82
N PRO A 117 -8.41 -16.91 8.23
CA PRO A 117 -9.12 -17.27 9.46
C PRO A 117 -8.39 -16.91 10.76
N GLN A 118 -7.11 -16.59 10.72
CA GLN A 118 -6.28 -16.24 11.87
C GLN A 118 -6.14 -14.72 12.09
N ILE A 119 -6.93 -13.90 11.40
CA ILE A 119 -6.89 -12.45 11.53
C ILE A 119 -8.13 -11.96 12.26
N ASP A 120 -7.92 -11.19 13.31
CA ASP A 120 -8.97 -10.41 13.96
C ASP A 120 -9.10 -9.05 13.27
N TYR A 121 -10.04 -8.94 12.35
CA TYR A 121 -10.26 -7.71 11.57
C TYR A 121 -10.68 -6.50 12.42
N SER A 122 -11.16 -6.73 13.66
CA SER A 122 -11.50 -5.62 14.58
C SER A 122 -10.28 -4.90 15.13
N GLN A 123 -9.09 -5.49 15.01
CA GLN A 123 -7.83 -4.96 15.53
C GLN A 123 -6.93 -4.37 14.44
N ILE A 124 -7.40 -4.28 13.20
CA ILE A 124 -6.64 -3.67 12.10
C ILE A 124 -6.74 -2.14 12.17
N ASN A 125 -5.69 -1.44 11.76
CA ASN A 125 -5.57 0.01 11.89
C ASN A 125 -6.70 0.80 11.21
N TYR A 126 -7.04 0.46 9.98
CA TYR A 126 -7.95 1.24 9.14
C TYR A 126 -9.04 0.38 8.51
N SER A 127 -8.68 -0.80 8.03
CA SER A 127 -9.61 -1.74 7.41
C SER A 127 -10.33 -2.55 8.47
N THR A 128 -11.62 -2.81 8.27
CA THR A 128 -12.45 -3.63 9.18
C THR A 128 -12.82 -4.97 8.56
N SER A 129 -12.35 -5.23 7.34
CA SER A 129 -12.60 -6.45 6.56
C SER A 129 -11.52 -6.60 5.49
N PRO A 130 -11.32 -7.81 4.93
CA PRO A 130 -10.47 -8.00 3.78
C PRO A 130 -11.02 -7.23 2.57
N TYR A 131 -10.13 -6.64 1.77
CA TYR A 131 -10.50 -5.91 0.56
C TYR A 131 -9.89 -6.48 -0.71
N ALA A 132 -8.90 -7.35 -0.62
CA ALA A 132 -8.31 -8.00 -1.79
C ALA A 132 -8.90 -9.40 -1.99
N LEU A 133 -9.34 -9.69 -3.22
CA LEU A 133 -9.74 -11.05 -3.61
C LEU A 133 -8.53 -11.93 -3.87
N TYR A 134 -7.44 -11.33 -4.36
CA TYR A 134 -6.19 -11.98 -4.69
C TYR A 134 -5.02 -11.14 -4.16
N PRO A 135 -3.89 -11.76 -3.78
CA PRO A 135 -2.71 -11.03 -3.34
C PRO A 135 -2.21 -9.97 -4.33
N SER A 136 -2.40 -10.19 -5.63
CA SER A 136 -2.04 -9.23 -6.68
C SER A 136 -2.81 -7.91 -6.66
N GLN A 137 -3.83 -7.77 -5.82
CA GLN A 137 -4.55 -6.52 -5.61
C GLN A 137 -4.01 -5.66 -4.46
N SER A 138 -2.98 -6.10 -3.75
CA SER A 138 -2.40 -5.39 -2.60
C SER A 138 -0.94 -5.03 -2.84
N ILE A 139 -0.61 -3.74 -2.71
CA ILE A 139 0.77 -3.23 -2.73
C ILE A 139 1.23 -3.07 -1.29
N ASN A 140 2.18 -3.88 -0.86
CA ASN A 140 2.79 -3.77 0.46
C ASN A 140 4.04 -2.89 0.39
N TYR A 141 4.15 -1.94 1.32
CA TYR A 141 5.20 -0.93 1.32
C TYR A 141 5.41 -0.33 2.71
N VAL A 142 6.51 0.36 2.91
CA VAL A 142 6.79 1.18 4.09
C VAL A 142 7.07 2.63 3.74
N SER A 143 7.56 2.91 2.55
CA SER A 143 7.85 4.27 2.06
C SER A 143 7.30 4.49 0.66
N SER A 144 6.98 5.74 0.36
CA SER A 144 6.62 6.23 -0.96
C SER A 144 7.08 7.69 -1.09
N HIS A 145 6.54 8.42 -2.07
CA HIS A 145 6.83 9.85 -2.25
C HIS A 145 6.15 10.75 -1.19
N ASP A 146 5.17 10.22 -0.46
CA ASP A 146 4.47 10.92 0.63
C ASP A 146 5.01 10.52 1.99
N ASP A 147 4.94 11.43 2.96
CA ASP A 147 5.36 11.27 4.34
C ASP A 147 6.87 10.96 4.50
N LEU A 148 7.30 10.70 5.74
CA LEU A 148 8.68 10.33 6.01
C LEU A 148 9.02 8.96 5.40
N CYS A 149 10.17 8.86 4.76
CA CYS A 149 10.76 7.57 4.39
C CYS A 149 11.04 6.72 5.64
N LEU A 150 11.28 5.44 5.47
CA LEU A 150 11.45 4.51 6.61
C LEU A 150 12.58 4.96 7.54
N VAL A 151 13.76 5.27 7.01
CA VAL A 151 14.91 5.70 7.81
C VAL A 151 14.62 7.00 8.57
N ASP A 152 14.04 8.00 7.91
CA ASP A 152 13.67 9.26 8.57
C ASP A 152 12.66 9.03 9.70
N LYS A 153 11.66 8.18 9.45
CA LYS A 153 10.68 7.78 10.46
C LYS A 153 11.32 7.07 11.66
N LEU A 154 12.27 6.19 11.42
CA LEU A 154 13.03 5.50 12.47
C LEU A 154 13.83 6.51 13.31
N ILE A 155 14.52 7.45 12.67
CA ILE A 155 15.32 8.50 13.35
C ILE A 155 14.43 9.36 14.27
N VAL A 156 13.27 9.79 13.77
CA VAL A 156 12.39 10.69 14.54
C VAL A 156 11.64 9.94 15.65
N SER A 157 11.28 8.69 15.44
CA SER A 157 10.45 7.93 16.40
C SER A 157 11.24 7.17 17.46
N LEU A 158 12.53 6.97 17.27
CA LEU A 158 13.40 6.26 18.21
C LEU A 158 14.16 7.23 19.13
N PRO A 159 14.72 6.75 20.27
CA PRO A 159 15.56 7.58 21.12
C PRO A 159 16.77 8.16 20.35
N GLU A 160 17.15 9.41 20.65
CA GLU A 160 18.28 10.10 19.99
C GLU A 160 19.62 9.36 20.06
N ASN A 161 19.81 8.51 21.09
CA ASN A 161 21.00 7.70 21.26
C ASN A 161 20.91 6.32 20.61
N THR A 162 19.93 6.06 19.74
CA THR A 162 19.84 4.82 18.98
C THR A 162 21.05 4.70 18.06
N SER A 163 21.75 3.56 18.13
CA SER A 163 22.93 3.32 17.30
C SER A 163 22.56 3.15 15.82
N GLU A 164 23.48 3.51 14.93
CA GLU A 164 23.32 3.29 13.49
C GLU A 164 23.10 1.80 13.16
N SER A 165 23.78 0.91 13.90
CA SER A 165 23.60 -0.52 13.73
C SER A 165 22.20 -1.01 14.13
N ASP A 166 21.55 -0.37 15.10
CA ASP A 166 20.19 -0.69 15.49
C ASP A 166 19.18 -0.10 14.52
N LEU A 167 19.41 1.13 14.04
CA LEU A 167 18.60 1.71 12.95
C LEU A 167 18.57 0.78 11.74
N LEU A 168 19.74 0.30 11.31
CA LEU A 168 19.86 -0.64 10.20
C LEU A 168 19.13 -1.97 10.46
N ARG A 169 19.10 -2.45 11.72
CA ARG A 169 18.35 -3.67 12.08
C ARG A 169 16.84 -3.46 12.00
N TYR A 170 16.36 -2.30 12.45
CA TYR A 170 14.94 -1.96 12.37
C TYR A 170 14.49 -1.81 10.91
N ASP A 171 15.31 -1.14 10.09
CA ASP A 171 15.08 -1.01 8.66
C ASP A 171 15.00 -2.40 7.99
N LYS A 172 16.01 -3.23 8.16
CA LYS A 172 16.04 -4.60 7.60
C LYS A 172 14.84 -5.43 8.05
N LEU A 173 14.41 -5.30 9.30
CA LEU A 173 13.22 -6.01 9.78
C LEU A 173 11.96 -5.53 9.05
N ALA A 174 11.77 -4.21 8.92
CA ALA A 174 10.64 -3.64 8.22
C ALA A 174 10.60 -4.08 6.75
N GLN A 175 11.73 -3.95 6.04
CA GLN A 175 11.85 -4.40 4.65
C GLN A 175 11.63 -5.90 4.51
N THR A 176 12.18 -6.72 5.44
CA THR A 176 11.97 -8.17 5.43
C THR A 176 10.49 -8.51 5.51
N ILE A 177 9.72 -7.86 6.40
CA ILE A 177 8.28 -8.08 6.50
C ILE A 177 7.60 -7.81 5.15
N ILE A 178 7.93 -6.69 4.50
CA ILE A 178 7.33 -6.32 3.21
C ILE A 178 7.70 -7.33 2.10
N PHE A 179 8.98 -7.64 1.95
CA PHE A 179 9.47 -8.46 0.84
C PHE A 179 9.19 -9.96 0.99
N THR A 180 8.88 -10.44 2.20
CA THR A 180 8.51 -11.84 2.43
C THR A 180 7.01 -12.07 2.58
N SER A 181 6.20 -11.01 2.52
CA SER A 181 4.75 -11.08 2.53
C SER A 181 4.18 -11.45 1.16
N GLN A 182 2.94 -11.95 1.14
CA GLN A 182 2.18 -12.04 -0.10
C GLN A 182 1.83 -10.64 -0.61
N GLY A 183 1.39 -10.55 -1.85
CA GLY A 183 1.11 -9.28 -2.50
C GLY A 183 2.28 -8.79 -3.35
N ILE A 184 2.22 -7.53 -3.74
CA ILE A 184 3.24 -6.90 -4.57
C ILE A 184 4.09 -6.01 -3.66
N PRO A 185 5.37 -6.32 -3.47
CA PRO A 185 6.26 -5.46 -2.69
C PRO A 185 6.58 -4.19 -3.47
N PHE A 186 6.57 -3.07 -2.78
CA PHE A 186 6.98 -1.77 -3.33
C PHE A 186 8.12 -1.21 -2.46
N MET A 187 9.24 -0.90 -3.09
CA MET A 187 10.40 -0.28 -2.47
C MET A 187 10.56 1.14 -3.03
N PHE A 188 10.71 2.10 -2.16
CA PHE A 188 11.02 3.47 -2.57
C PHE A 188 12.48 3.55 -3.02
N ASN A 189 12.72 4.23 -4.15
CA ASN A 189 14.06 4.31 -4.74
C ASN A 189 15.06 4.92 -3.75
N GLY A 190 16.18 4.24 -3.54
CA GLY A 190 17.23 4.59 -2.59
C GLY A 190 17.20 3.81 -1.26
N GLU A 191 16.14 3.05 -0.97
CA GLU A 191 16.07 2.22 0.24
C GLU A 191 16.87 0.90 0.13
N GLU A 192 17.41 0.61 -1.04
CA GLU A 192 18.25 -0.57 -1.29
C GLU A 192 19.73 -0.39 -0.89
N VAL A 193 20.17 0.81 -0.49
CA VAL A 193 21.56 1.16 -0.17
C VAL A 193 21.75 1.59 1.27
#